data_6a584f111d70d784d035f934f470bfb6
#
_entry.id   6a584f111d70d784d035f934f470bfb6
#
_cell.length_a   1.000
_cell.length_b   1.000
_cell.length_c   1.000
_cell.angle_alpha   90.00
_cell.angle_beta   90.00
_cell.angle_gamma   90.00
#
_symmetry.space_group_name_H-M   'P 1'
#
loop_
_entity.id
_entity.type
_entity.pdbx_description
1 polymer ?
#
loop_
_entity_poly.entity_id
_entity_poly.type
_entity_poly.pdbx_seq_one_letter_code
_entity_poly.pdbx_strand_id
1 'polypeptide(L)'
;AIRHGFPWVYANEMVTDRRTKALAPGSLALLEDSARQVMGVVAVNPASKIFCRMLDQNAQAVVNQNWFEAHINRAVQLRDQMYDAPYYRLIHAEADGLPGVVIDRFGDTAVIQANAAWADVHIDALTAALVEQTGVRHVLKNASGRTRSLEGLDDVSGVLHGEAPSAPVQVPMNGAIYMADLTGGQKTGLFYDQRPNHAFAANLSKGKRVLDVFAHVGGFSLAALANGASSAVAVDGSAPALELAQQGAEAMGVTDRFATRQGDAFDILTALRAEGEEFD
;
A
#
# COMPACT_ATOMS: atom_id res chain seq x y z
N ALA A 1 4.84 -1.96 -26.81
CA ALA A 1 4.19 -1.89 -25.48
C ALA A 1 4.06 -0.42 -25.03
N ILE A 2 5.12 0.37 -24.90
CA ILE A 2 5.12 1.78 -24.43
C ILE A 2 4.16 2.67 -25.25
N ARG A 3 4.16 2.58 -26.60
CA ARG A 3 3.26 3.37 -27.46
C ARG A 3 1.77 3.15 -27.18
N HIS A 4 1.43 2.08 -26.50
CA HIS A 4 0.06 1.72 -26.10
C HIS A 4 -0.19 1.93 -24.59
N GLY A 5 0.65 2.76 -23.93
CA GLY A 5 0.49 3.11 -22.52
C GLY A 5 1.07 2.11 -21.51
N PHE A 6 1.78 1.06 -21.96
CA PHE A 6 2.45 0.16 -21.01
C PHE A 6 3.63 0.88 -20.34
N PRO A 7 3.72 0.88 -18.99
CA PRO A 7 4.63 1.78 -18.30
C PRO A 7 6.07 1.25 -18.17
N TRP A 8 6.36 0.01 -18.58
CA TRP A 8 7.66 -0.62 -18.40
C TRP A 8 8.33 -0.99 -19.71
N VAL A 9 9.68 -0.91 -19.73
CA VAL A 9 10.54 -1.50 -20.76
C VAL A 9 11.45 -2.50 -20.08
N TYR A 10 11.39 -3.74 -20.51
CA TYR A 10 12.25 -4.79 -19.98
C TYR A 10 13.64 -4.76 -20.61
N ALA A 11 14.62 -5.29 -19.87
CA ALA A 11 16.03 -5.28 -20.31
C ALA A 11 16.27 -5.94 -21.68
N ASN A 12 15.48 -6.96 -22.04
CA ASN A 12 15.55 -7.63 -23.35
C ASN A 12 14.91 -6.84 -24.49
N GLU A 13 14.18 -5.77 -24.21
CA GLU A 13 13.57 -4.87 -25.20
C GLU A 13 14.46 -3.65 -25.50
N MET A 14 15.55 -3.46 -24.73
CA MET A 14 16.44 -2.31 -24.84
C MET A 14 17.65 -2.60 -25.71
N VAL A 15 17.94 -1.66 -26.62
CA VAL A 15 19.25 -1.59 -27.26
C VAL A 15 20.17 -0.77 -26.35
N THR A 16 21.11 -1.44 -25.69
CA THR A 16 22.02 -0.81 -24.73
C THR A 16 23.43 -0.73 -25.26
N ASP A 17 24.08 0.40 -25.01
CA ASP A 17 25.51 0.61 -25.21
C ASP A 17 26.27 0.70 -23.87
N ARG A 18 27.57 1.03 -23.93
CA ARG A 18 28.38 1.20 -22.74
C ARG A 18 27.88 2.34 -21.84
N ARG A 19 27.29 3.42 -22.44
CA ARG A 19 26.82 4.58 -21.69
C ARG A 19 25.55 4.26 -20.94
N THR A 20 24.58 3.64 -21.62
CA THR A 20 23.30 3.25 -21.00
C THR A 20 23.49 2.23 -19.88
N LYS A 21 24.45 1.30 -20.03
CA LYS A 21 24.78 0.34 -18.96
C LYS A 21 25.50 0.96 -17.76
N ALA A 22 26.11 2.14 -17.94
CA ALA A 22 26.83 2.86 -16.89
C ALA A 22 25.96 3.88 -16.14
N LEU A 23 24.69 4.02 -16.50
CA LEU A 23 23.75 4.89 -15.77
C LEU A 23 23.55 4.36 -14.34
N ALA A 24 23.52 5.29 -13.38
CA ALA A 24 23.19 4.92 -12.01
C ALA A 24 21.71 4.51 -11.91
N PRO A 25 21.36 3.51 -11.08
CA PRO A 25 19.97 3.18 -10.79
C PRO A 25 19.17 4.41 -10.36
N GLY A 26 18.00 4.61 -10.96
CA GLY A 26 17.15 5.78 -10.70
C GLY A 26 17.45 7.02 -11.56
N SER A 27 18.48 6.98 -12.43
CA SER A 27 18.75 8.06 -13.37
C SER A 27 17.56 8.34 -14.29
N LEU A 28 17.33 9.61 -14.60
CA LEU A 28 16.33 10.03 -15.58
C LEU A 28 16.94 10.16 -16.98
N ALA A 29 16.21 9.72 -17.99
CA ALA A 29 16.64 9.79 -19.39
C ALA A 29 15.45 9.97 -20.33
N LEU A 30 15.72 10.37 -21.57
CA LEU A 30 14.75 10.31 -22.65
C LEU A 30 14.79 8.93 -23.30
N LEU A 31 13.63 8.30 -23.43
CA LEU A 31 13.47 7.06 -24.18
C LEU A 31 13.22 7.38 -25.66
N GLU A 32 13.99 6.76 -26.53
CA GLU A 32 13.81 6.83 -27.97
C GLU A 32 13.43 5.46 -28.54
N ASP A 33 12.65 5.46 -29.60
CA ASP A 33 12.39 4.24 -30.38
C ASP A 33 13.49 3.98 -31.43
N SER A 34 13.35 2.89 -32.20
CA SER A 34 14.29 2.52 -33.25
C SER A 34 14.41 3.55 -34.40
N ALA A 35 13.42 4.44 -34.56
CA ALA A 35 13.43 5.55 -35.50
C ALA A 35 13.95 6.85 -34.84
N ARG A 36 14.50 6.78 -33.63
CA ARG A 36 14.98 7.93 -32.84
C ARG A 36 13.90 8.96 -32.50
N GLN A 37 12.64 8.52 -32.48
CA GLN A 37 11.56 9.35 -31.97
C GLN A 37 11.51 9.28 -30.47
N VAL A 38 11.54 10.44 -29.82
CA VAL A 38 11.44 10.53 -28.36
C VAL A 38 10.05 10.13 -27.91
N MET A 39 9.97 9.24 -26.93
CA MET A 39 8.74 8.69 -26.40
C MET A 39 8.36 9.29 -25.05
N GLY A 40 9.29 9.93 -24.34
CA GLY A 40 9.08 10.57 -23.06
C GLY A 40 10.25 10.41 -22.09
N VAL A 41 10.04 10.88 -20.87
CA VAL A 41 10.98 10.78 -19.76
C VAL A 41 10.80 9.45 -19.06
N VAL A 42 11.89 8.72 -18.84
CA VAL A 42 11.92 7.45 -18.14
C VAL A 42 12.90 7.47 -16.98
N ALA A 43 12.60 6.70 -15.95
CA ALA A 43 13.57 6.29 -14.95
C ALA A 43 14.27 5.01 -15.41
N VAL A 44 15.58 4.95 -15.23
CA VAL A 44 16.43 3.84 -15.69
C VAL A 44 17.02 3.10 -14.50
N ASN A 45 16.97 1.77 -14.56
CA ASN A 45 17.73 0.91 -13.65
C ASN A 45 18.39 -0.23 -14.45
N PRO A 46 19.69 -0.10 -14.83
CA PRO A 46 20.38 -1.10 -15.63
C PRO A 46 20.55 -2.46 -14.94
N ALA A 47 20.44 -2.52 -13.62
CA ALA A 47 20.54 -3.76 -12.84
C ALA A 47 19.16 -4.48 -12.68
N SER A 48 18.06 -3.82 -13.00
CA SER A 48 16.72 -4.39 -12.89
C SER A 48 16.28 -5.08 -14.19
N LYS A 49 15.40 -6.09 -14.07
CA LYS A 49 14.68 -6.66 -15.22
C LYS A 49 13.76 -5.65 -15.88
N ILE A 50 13.16 -4.74 -15.12
CA ILE A 50 12.43 -3.57 -15.62
C ILE A 50 13.46 -2.47 -15.81
N PHE A 51 14.05 -2.43 -17.02
CA PHE A 51 15.14 -1.52 -17.32
C PHE A 51 14.73 -0.05 -17.30
N CYS A 52 13.54 0.26 -17.84
CA CYS A 52 12.96 1.62 -17.78
C CYS A 52 11.53 1.58 -17.25
N ARG A 53 11.18 2.64 -16.51
CA ARG A 53 9.81 2.97 -16.10
C ARG A 53 9.43 4.31 -16.72
N MET A 54 8.35 4.36 -17.50
CA MET A 54 7.84 5.61 -18.08
C MET A 54 7.31 6.49 -16.96
N LEU A 55 7.85 7.69 -16.82
CA LEU A 55 7.39 8.69 -15.85
C LEU A 55 6.46 9.71 -16.50
N ASP A 56 6.82 10.21 -17.69
CA ASP A 56 6.04 11.19 -18.38
C ASP A 56 6.20 11.04 -19.90
N GLN A 57 5.10 11.11 -20.64
CA GLN A 57 5.14 11.10 -22.12
C GLN A 57 5.59 12.42 -22.71
N ASN A 58 5.52 13.52 -21.92
CA ASN A 58 6.09 14.80 -22.32
C ASN A 58 7.62 14.77 -22.15
N ALA A 59 8.34 14.80 -23.26
CA ALA A 59 9.80 14.81 -23.27
C ALA A 59 10.44 16.03 -22.57
N GLN A 60 9.66 17.08 -22.32
CA GLN A 60 10.10 18.30 -21.65
C GLN A 60 9.74 18.29 -20.15
N ALA A 61 9.12 17.22 -19.64
CA ALA A 61 8.77 17.12 -18.24
C ALA A 61 10.02 17.12 -17.36
N VAL A 62 9.98 17.92 -16.31
CA VAL A 62 11.03 18.00 -15.29
C VAL A 62 10.49 17.34 -14.01
N VAL A 63 11.05 16.19 -13.66
CA VAL A 63 10.67 15.46 -12.46
C VAL A 63 11.27 16.17 -11.23
N ASN A 64 10.49 17.06 -10.67
CA ASN A 64 10.80 17.87 -9.49
C ASN A 64 9.61 17.88 -8.53
N GLN A 65 9.67 18.66 -7.46
CA GLN A 65 8.58 18.76 -6.48
C GLN A 65 7.25 19.11 -7.14
N ASN A 66 7.17 20.10 -8.02
CA ASN A 66 5.93 20.51 -8.69
C ASN A 66 5.33 19.37 -9.55
N TRP A 67 6.19 18.55 -10.17
CA TRP A 67 5.75 17.39 -10.93
C TRP A 67 5.09 16.34 -9.99
N PHE A 68 5.69 16.07 -8.83
CA PHE A 68 5.08 15.22 -7.82
C PHE A 68 3.78 15.79 -7.28
N GLU A 69 3.74 17.10 -7.00
CA GLU A 69 2.54 17.79 -6.52
C GLU A 69 1.37 17.61 -7.48
N ALA A 70 1.60 17.74 -8.79
CA ALA A 70 0.55 17.54 -9.79
C ALA A 70 -0.01 16.12 -9.79
N HIS A 71 0.83 15.09 -9.60
CA HIS A 71 0.40 13.69 -9.53
C HIS A 71 -0.35 13.40 -8.22
N ILE A 72 0.18 13.87 -7.10
CA ILE A 72 -0.43 13.67 -5.78
C ILE A 72 -1.78 14.38 -5.71
N ASN A 73 -1.87 15.64 -6.19
CA ASN A 73 -3.12 16.40 -6.21
C ASN A 73 -4.21 15.66 -7.01
N ARG A 74 -3.87 15.15 -8.20
CA ARG A 74 -4.82 14.35 -9.01
C ARG A 74 -5.31 13.12 -8.26
N ALA A 75 -4.40 12.44 -7.55
CA ALA A 75 -4.75 11.28 -6.76
C ALA A 75 -5.65 11.67 -5.56
N VAL A 76 -5.32 12.75 -4.84
CA VAL A 76 -6.15 13.29 -3.74
C VAL A 76 -7.57 13.59 -4.24
N GLN A 77 -7.71 14.35 -5.32
CA GLN A 77 -9.01 14.69 -5.90
C GLN A 77 -9.85 13.46 -6.24
N LEU A 78 -9.21 12.40 -6.75
CA LEU A 78 -9.91 11.15 -7.03
C LEU A 78 -10.35 10.43 -5.74
N ARG A 79 -9.48 10.36 -4.73
CA ARG A 79 -9.80 9.68 -3.45
C ARG A 79 -10.86 10.42 -2.65
N ASP A 80 -10.86 11.75 -2.68
CA ASP A 80 -11.87 12.58 -2.00
C ASP A 80 -13.28 12.41 -2.61
N GLN A 81 -13.38 11.97 -3.88
CA GLN A 81 -14.66 11.59 -4.49
C GLN A 81 -15.11 10.17 -4.08
N MET A 82 -14.19 9.31 -3.62
CA MET A 82 -14.45 7.91 -3.31
C MET A 82 -14.64 7.65 -1.82
N TYR A 83 -14.05 8.49 -0.96
CA TYR A 83 -13.94 8.22 0.48
C TYR A 83 -14.23 9.48 1.30
N ASP A 84 -15.04 9.34 2.35
CA ASP A 84 -15.44 10.44 3.23
C ASP A 84 -14.34 10.87 4.22
N ALA A 85 -13.28 10.07 4.37
CA ALA A 85 -12.21 10.32 5.33
C ALA A 85 -10.85 9.87 4.77
N PRO A 86 -9.74 10.51 5.18
CA PRO A 86 -8.41 10.32 4.60
C PRO A 86 -7.71 9.03 5.09
N TYR A 87 -8.38 7.89 4.94
CA TYR A 87 -7.87 6.55 5.25
C TYR A 87 -7.99 5.67 4.00
N TYR A 88 -6.96 5.70 3.15
CA TYR A 88 -6.97 5.03 1.85
C TYR A 88 -5.57 4.90 1.26
N ARG A 89 -5.41 4.02 0.27
CA ARG A 89 -4.25 4.06 -0.62
C ARG A 89 -4.32 5.28 -1.50
N LEU A 90 -3.44 6.26 -1.23
CA LEU A 90 -3.38 7.51 -1.99
C LEU A 90 -2.73 7.29 -3.35
N ILE A 91 -1.56 6.62 -3.39
CA ILE A 91 -0.84 6.33 -4.62
C ILE A 91 -0.73 4.82 -4.81
N HIS A 92 -1.20 4.33 -5.94
CA HIS A 92 -1.13 2.94 -6.36
C HIS A 92 -0.22 2.80 -7.60
N ALA A 93 1.05 3.11 -7.41
CA ALA A 93 2.13 2.95 -8.38
C ALA A 93 1.76 3.50 -9.79
N GLU A 94 1.87 2.64 -10.80
CA GLU A 94 1.65 2.97 -12.20
C GLU A 94 0.24 3.50 -12.48
N ALA A 95 -0.75 3.07 -11.71
CA ALA A 95 -2.15 3.50 -11.88
C ALA A 95 -2.35 5.00 -11.60
N ASP A 96 -1.51 5.57 -10.71
CA ASP A 96 -1.53 6.99 -10.37
C ASP A 96 -0.35 7.76 -11.00
N GLY A 97 0.37 7.15 -11.96
CA GLY A 97 1.46 7.77 -12.71
C GLY A 97 2.78 7.91 -11.94
N LEU A 98 2.94 7.20 -10.82
CA LEU A 98 4.18 7.15 -10.03
C LEU A 98 4.72 5.71 -9.96
N PRO A 99 5.34 5.19 -11.04
CA PRO A 99 5.72 3.78 -11.16
C PRO A 99 6.59 3.28 -10.01
N GLY A 100 6.12 2.23 -9.35
CA GLY A 100 6.81 1.61 -8.22
C GLY A 100 6.68 2.37 -6.89
N VAL A 101 5.83 3.40 -6.80
CA VAL A 101 5.53 4.13 -5.56
C VAL A 101 4.18 3.70 -5.02
N VAL A 102 4.12 3.32 -3.76
CA VAL A 102 2.87 3.14 -3.02
C VAL A 102 2.85 4.14 -1.87
N ILE A 103 1.72 4.84 -1.70
CA ILE A 103 1.51 5.72 -0.55
C ILE A 103 0.16 5.39 0.06
N ASP A 104 0.18 5.00 1.32
CA ASP A 104 -1.01 4.77 2.13
C ASP A 104 -1.19 5.92 3.13
N ARG A 105 -2.40 6.47 3.21
CA ARG A 105 -2.76 7.57 4.10
C ARG A 105 -3.58 7.09 5.28
N PHE A 106 -3.21 7.52 6.47
CA PHE A 106 -3.79 7.18 7.77
C PHE A 106 -4.10 8.48 8.53
N GLY A 107 -5.09 9.24 8.04
CA GLY A 107 -5.42 10.55 8.61
C GLY A 107 -4.33 11.58 8.34
N ASP A 108 -3.63 11.99 9.39
CA ASP A 108 -2.52 12.94 9.35
C ASP A 108 -1.13 12.29 9.18
N THR A 109 -1.08 10.98 9.02
CA THR A 109 0.14 10.21 8.77
C THR A 109 0.06 9.55 7.39
N ALA A 110 1.19 9.49 6.69
CA ALA A 110 1.32 8.74 5.46
C ALA A 110 2.53 7.79 5.50
N VAL A 111 2.42 6.65 4.82
CA VAL A 111 3.51 5.67 4.67
C VAL A 111 3.85 5.53 3.21
N ILE A 112 5.11 5.82 2.85
CA ILE A 112 5.65 5.69 1.50
C ILE A 112 6.41 4.37 1.37
N GLN A 113 6.10 3.60 0.34
CA GLN A 113 6.94 2.51 -0.16
C GLN A 113 7.52 2.91 -1.53
N ALA A 114 8.77 3.37 -1.53
CA ALA A 114 9.52 3.66 -2.75
C ALA A 114 10.18 2.38 -3.26
N ASN A 115 9.44 1.59 -4.05
CA ASN A 115 9.88 0.26 -4.50
C ASN A 115 10.69 0.30 -5.82
N ALA A 116 10.95 1.48 -6.38
CA ALA A 116 11.78 1.69 -7.57
C ALA A 116 12.91 2.67 -7.25
N ALA A 117 14.09 2.44 -7.81
CA ALA A 117 15.28 3.22 -7.50
C ALA A 117 15.12 4.73 -7.72
N TRP A 118 14.40 5.14 -8.77
CA TRP A 118 14.15 6.57 -9.05
C TRP A 118 13.36 7.26 -7.94
N ALA A 119 12.39 6.57 -7.35
CA ALA A 119 11.56 7.11 -6.28
C ALA A 119 12.35 7.26 -4.99
N ASP A 120 13.27 6.35 -4.72
CA ASP A 120 14.17 6.43 -3.57
C ASP A 120 15.18 7.60 -3.71
N VAL A 121 15.70 7.82 -4.93
CA VAL A 121 16.57 8.98 -5.25
C VAL A 121 15.83 10.32 -5.09
N HIS A 122 14.53 10.36 -5.36
CA HIS A 122 13.71 11.59 -5.29
C HIS A 122 12.83 11.63 -4.03
N ILE A 123 13.15 10.86 -3.00
CA ILE A 123 12.29 10.68 -1.83
C ILE A 123 11.99 11.99 -1.10
N ASP A 124 12.95 12.91 -1.04
CA ASP A 124 12.78 14.21 -0.37
C ASP A 124 11.77 15.09 -1.12
N ALA A 125 11.88 15.18 -2.45
CA ALA A 125 10.94 15.95 -3.28
C ALA A 125 9.53 15.34 -3.26
N LEU A 126 9.43 13.99 -3.27
CA LEU A 126 8.17 13.28 -3.12
C LEU A 126 7.53 13.54 -1.75
N THR A 127 8.32 13.51 -0.68
CA THR A 127 7.85 13.78 0.69
C THR A 127 7.37 15.22 0.83
N ALA A 128 8.12 16.20 0.34
CA ALA A 128 7.73 17.61 0.37
C ALA A 128 6.41 17.86 -0.37
N ALA A 129 6.28 17.29 -1.59
CA ALA A 129 5.06 17.36 -2.38
C ALA A 129 3.87 16.70 -1.67
N LEU A 130 4.08 15.56 -1.01
CA LEU A 130 3.03 14.86 -0.25
C LEU A 130 2.53 15.71 0.91
N VAL A 131 3.43 16.28 1.70
CA VAL A 131 3.07 17.18 2.82
C VAL A 131 2.30 18.38 2.33
N GLU A 132 2.77 19.05 1.27
CA GLU A 132 2.13 20.24 0.69
C GLU A 132 0.72 19.96 0.19
N GLN A 133 0.51 18.85 -0.54
CA GLN A 133 -0.77 18.54 -1.18
C GLN A 133 -1.80 17.89 -0.24
N THR A 134 -1.37 17.30 0.87
CA THR A 134 -2.28 16.54 1.75
C THR A 134 -2.40 17.10 3.16
N GLY A 135 -1.48 17.97 3.58
CA GLY A 135 -1.40 18.48 4.95
C GLY A 135 -1.07 17.41 5.99
N VAL A 136 -0.54 16.25 5.60
CA VAL A 136 -0.10 15.23 6.58
C VAL A 136 1.05 15.78 7.43
N ARG A 137 1.02 15.47 8.72
CA ARG A 137 2.02 15.92 9.68
C ARG A 137 3.18 14.96 9.82
N HIS A 138 2.98 13.70 9.46
CA HIS A 138 3.96 12.65 9.63
C HIS A 138 4.07 11.83 8.34
N VAL A 139 5.29 11.58 7.89
CA VAL A 139 5.57 10.73 6.74
C VAL A 139 6.62 9.71 7.11
N LEU A 140 6.29 8.43 6.93
CA LEU A 140 7.18 7.29 7.17
C LEU A 140 7.59 6.66 5.85
N LYS A 141 8.84 6.18 5.78
CA LYS A 141 9.31 5.26 4.73
C LYS A 141 9.20 3.83 5.25
N ASN A 142 8.48 2.99 4.56
CA ASN A 142 8.54 1.55 4.75
C ASN A 142 9.35 0.93 3.61
N ALA A 143 10.52 0.41 3.93
CA ALA A 143 11.45 -0.19 2.98
C ALA A 143 11.41 -1.72 3.02
N SER A 144 10.55 -2.31 3.85
CA SER A 144 10.38 -3.76 3.91
C SER A 144 9.75 -4.30 2.63
N GLY A 145 10.40 -5.22 1.94
CA GLY A 145 9.79 -5.87 0.81
C GLY A 145 10.79 -6.36 -0.24
N ARG A 146 10.49 -7.54 -0.80
CA ARG A 146 11.31 -8.18 -1.83
C ARG A 146 11.48 -7.33 -3.09
N THR A 147 10.54 -6.46 -3.39
CA THR A 147 10.58 -5.61 -4.59
C THR A 147 11.77 -4.67 -4.56
N ARG A 148 12.12 -4.11 -3.39
CA ARG A 148 13.26 -3.22 -3.23
C ARG A 148 14.59 -3.93 -3.50
N SER A 149 14.77 -5.15 -3.00
CA SER A 149 15.98 -5.92 -3.26
C SER A 149 16.19 -6.26 -4.75
N LEU A 150 15.09 -6.43 -5.52
CA LEU A 150 15.14 -6.62 -6.98
C LEU A 150 15.55 -5.34 -7.74
N GLU A 151 15.40 -4.19 -7.13
CA GLU A 151 15.86 -2.88 -7.65
C GLU A 151 17.27 -2.50 -7.14
N GLY A 152 17.87 -3.33 -6.28
CA GLY A 152 19.18 -3.06 -5.67
C GLY A 152 19.14 -2.02 -4.55
N LEU A 153 17.98 -1.82 -3.91
CA LEU A 153 17.76 -0.87 -2.83
C LEU A 153 17.94 -1.55 -1.46
N ASP A 154 18.29 -0.74 -0.45
CA ASP A 154 18.31 -1.13 0.95
C ASP A 154 16.91 -1.41 1.52
N ASP A 155 16.84 -1.90 2.75
CA ASP A 155 15.62 -2.16 3.51
C ASP A 155 15.47 -1.20 4.72
N VAL A 156 16.13 -0.04 4.68
CA VAL A 156 16.12 0.93 5.77
C VAL A 156 14.83 1.74 5.77
N SER A 157 13.98 1.41 6.72
CA SER A 157 12.76 2.17 7.03
C SER A 157 13.06 3.31 8.00
N GLY A 158 12.21 4.34 8.04
CA GLY A 158 12.42 5.48 8.94
C GLY A 158 11.39 6.60 8.78
N VAL A 159 11.57 7.65 9.56
CA VAL A 159 10.77 8.86 9.49
C VAL A 159 11.35 9.78 8.41
N LEU A 160 10.52 10.24 7.48
CA LEU A 160 10.90 11.20 6.44
C LEU A 160 10.48 12.63 6.83
N HIS A 161 9.36 12.77 7.54
CA HIS A 161 8.85 14.06 8.02
C HIS A 161 8.07 13.89 9.32
N GLY A 162 8.17 14.84 10.24
CA GLY A 162 7.48 14.79 11.53
C GLY A 162 8.03 13.71 12.46
N GLU A 163 7.14 12.94 13.07
CA GLU A 163 7.47 11.93 14.06
C GLU A 163 6.77 10.60 13.75
N ALA A 164 7.34 9.49 14.22
CA ALA A 164 6.67 8.19 14.15
C ALA A 164 5.56 8.10 15.20
N PRO A 165 4.41 7.48 14.91
CA PRO A 165 3.41 7.17 15.91
C PRO A 165 4.01 6.30 17.02
N SER A 166 3.70 6.64 18.28
CA SER A 166 4.16 5.88 19.46
C SER A 166 3.30 4.65 19.77
N ALA A 167 2.16 4.50 19.10
CA ALA A 167 1.20 3.42 19.25
C ALA A 167 0.49 3.16 17.91
N PRO A 168 -0.19 1.99 17.76
CA PRO A 168 -1.03 1.72 16.61
C PRO A 168 -2.09 2.80 16.39
N VAL A 169 -2.33 3.16 15.13
CA VAL A 169 -3.30 4.19 14.72
C VAL A 169 -4.67 3.58 14.46
N GLN A 170 -5.71 4.28 14.88
CA GLN A 170 -7.08 3.91 14.52
C GLN A 170 -7.38 4.28 13.07
N VAL A 171 -7.97 3.33 12.35
CA VAL A 171 -8.35 3.48 10.93
C VAL A 171 -9.85 3.22 10.78
N PRO A 172 -10.68 4.25 10.77
CA PRO A 172 -12.11 4.11 10.48
C PRO A 172 -12.32 3.79 9.00
N MET A 173 -12.93 2.65 8.72
CA MET A 173 -13.19 2.17 7.36
C MET A 173 -14.34 1.16 7.36
N ASN A 174 -15.28 1.26 6.39
CA ASN A 174 -16.43 0.36 6.25
C ASN A 174 -17.31 0.27 7.52
N GLY A 175 -17.42 1.36 8.28
CA GLY A 175 -18.16 1.39 9.56
C GLY A 175 -17.44 0.73 10.73
N ALA A 176 -16.29 0.10 10.50
CA ALA A 176 -15.45 -0.52 11.53
C ALA A 176 -14.26 0.39 11.92
N ILE A 177 -13.61 0.07 13.04
CA ILE A 177 -12.34 0.66 13.46
C ILE A 177 -11.29 -0.43 13.43
N TYR A 178 -10.27 -0.24 12.61
CA TYR A 178 -9.10 -1.10 12.55
C TYR A 178 -7.92 -0.46 13.27
N MET A 179 -6.99 -1.27 13.72
CA MET A 179 -5.73 -0.76 14.27
C MET A 179 -4.60 -1.08 13.30
N ALA A 180 -3.75 -0.09 13.02
CA ALA A 180 -2.60 -0.22 12.13
C ALA A 180 -1.30 0.13 12.86
N ASP A 181 -0.37 -0.81 12.91
CA ASP A 181 1.00 -0.54 13.33
C ASP A 181 1.80 -0.09 12.10
N LEU A 182 2.12 1.21 12.04
CA LEU A 182 2.81 1.83 10.92
C LEU A 182 4.34 1.71 11.00
N THR A 183 4.87 1.23 12.13
CA THR A 183 6.31 1.15 12.40
C THR A 183 6.85 -0.28 12.37
N GLY A 184 6.09 -1.24 12.90
CA GLY A 184 6.46 -2.66 12.99
C GLY A 184 5.56 -3.61 12.23
N GLY A 185 4.44 -3.11 11.69
CA GLY A 185 3.44 -3.93 10.99
C GLY A 185 3.90 -4.43 9.62
N GLN A 186 3.22 -5.48 9.12
CA GLN A 186 3.44 -5.97 7.77
C GLN A 186 3.05 -4.90 6.73
N LYS A 187 3.86 -4.75 5.68
CA LYS A 187 3.67 -3.75 4.61
C LYS A 187 3.53 -2.33 5.21
N THR A 188 2.40 -1.67 4.97
CA THR A 188 2.08 -0.34 5.47
C THR A 188 1.22 -0.35 6.74
N GLY A 189 0.98 -1.54 7.32
CA GLY A 189 0.15 -1.72 8.52
C GLY A 189 -1.29 -2.17 8.25
N LEU A 190 -1.82 -1.93 7.03
CA LEU A 190 -3.18 -2.35 6.64
C LEU A 190 -3.23 -2.66 5.13
N PHE A 191 -4.19 -3.50 4.72
CA PHE A 191 -4.44 -3.87 3.31
C PHE A 191 -5.63 -3.10 2.75
N TYR A 192 -5.42 -1.86 2.30
CA TYR A 192 -6.46 -1.02 1.72
C TYR A 192 -7.09 -1.58 0.43
N ASP A 193 -6.37 -2.43 -0.30
CA ASP A 193 -6.86 -3.10 -1.50
C ASP A 193 -8.00 -4.08 -1.21
N GLN A 194 -8.11 -4.58 0.04
CA GLN A 194 -9.20 -5.46 0.47
C GLN A 194 -10.47 -4.69 0.90
N ARG A 195 -10.43 -3.36 1.02
CA ARG A 195 -11.56 -2.55 1.50
C ARG A 195 -12.90 -2.85 0.81
N PRO A 196 -12.98 -2.97 -0.54
CA PRO A 196 -14.24 -3.31 -1.20
C PRO A 196 -14.72 -4.73 -0.87
N ASN A 197 -13.79 -5.69 -0.72
CA ASN A 197 -14.10 -7.07 -0.35
C ASN A 197 -14.63 -7.15 1.08
N HIS A 198 -14.01 -6.42 2.02
CA HIS A 198 -14.52 -6.32 3.40
C HIS A 198 -15.94 -5.77 3.42
N ALA A 199 -16.23 -4.68 2.69
CA ALA A 199 -17.57 -4.10 2.59
C ALA A 199 -18.59 -5.08 1.98
N PHE A 200 -18.20 -5.79 0.92
CA PHE A 200 -19.08 -6.77 0.28
C PHE A 200 -19.44 -7.91 1.24
N ALA A 201 -18.47 -8.53 1.89
CA ALA A 201 -18.71 -9.62 2.84
C ALA A 201 -19.52 -9.14 4.06
N ALA A 202 -19.25 -7.93 4.57
CA ALA A 202 -19.98 -7.32 5.67
C ALA A 202 -21.47 -7.16 5.36
N ASN A 203 -21.83 -6.80 4.12
CA ASN A 203 -23.23 -6.68 3.69
C ASN A 203 -24.00 -8.01 3.73
N LEU A 204 -23.31 -9.15 3.69
CA LEU A 204 -23.89 -10.49 3.76
C LEU A 204 -24.00 -11.03 5.18
N SER A 205 -23.37 -10.37 6.15
CA SER A 205 -23.10 -10.93 7.49
C SER A 205 -24.11 -10.55 8.57
N LYS A 206 -25.14 -9.74 8.27
CA LYS A 206 -26.11 -9.29 9.26
C LYS A 206 -26.83 -10.47 9.95
N GLY A 207 -26.72 -10.54 11.28
CA GLY A 207 -27.28 -11.60 12.10
C GLY A 207 -26.54 -12.95 12.01
N LYS A 208 -25.43 -13.02 11.27
CA LYS A 208 -24.65 -14.22 10.99
C LYS A 208 -23.51 -14.44 11.97
N ARG A 209 -23.07 -15.68 12.09
CA ARG A 209 -21.83 -16.08 12.77
C ARG A 209 -20.72 -16.16 11.71
N VAL A 210 -19.69 -15.31 11.82
CA VAL A 210 -18.64 -15.15 10.80
C VAL A 210 -17.35 -15.82 11.25
N LEU A 211 -16.73 -16.60 10.37
CA LEU A 211 -15.36 -17.10 10.52
C LEU A 211 -14.46 -16.40 9.50
N ASP A 212 -13.47 -15.65 9.98
CA ASP A 212 -12.48 -14.93 9.19
C ASP A 212 -11.13 -15.65 9.32
N VAL A 213 -10.72 -16.35 8.26
CA VAL A 213 -9.47 -17.12 8.23
C VAL A 213 -8.42 -16.37 7.43
N PHE A 214 -7.20 -16.31 7.95
CA PHE A 214 -6.13 -15.40 7.51
C PHE A 214 -6.52 -13.94 7.79
N ALA A 215 -7.07 -13.72 8.97
CA ALA A 215 -7.77 -12.51 9.33
C ALA A 215 -6.86 -11.27 9.42
N HIS A 216 -5.53 -11.45 9.61
CA HIS A 216 -4.60 -10.36 9.88
C HIS A 216 -5.13 -9.48 11.04
N VAL A 217 -5.39 -8.19 10.81
CA VAL A 217 -5.96 -7.27 11.81
C VAL A 217 -7.50 -7.30 11.86
N GLY A 218 -8.12 -8.41 11.44
CA GLY A 218 -9.58 -8.60 11.51
C GLY A 218 -10.36 -7.90 10.40
N GLY A 219 -9.82 -7.86 9.18
CA GLY A 219 -10.38 -7.10 8.07
C GLY A 219 -11.84 -7.43 7.78
N PHE A 220 -12.18 -8.69 7.65
CA PHE A 220 -13.56 -9.16 7.39
C PHE A 220 -14.38 -9.22 8.67
N SER A 221 -13.81 -9.74 9.75
CA SER A 221 -14.51 -9.92 11.02
C SER A 221 -15.00 -8.60 11.63
N LEU A 222 -14.16 -7.57 11.68
CA LEU A 222 -14.55 -6.27 12.24
C LEU A 222 -15.57 -5.55 11.35
N ALA A 223 -15.42 -5.63 10.02
CA ALA A 223 -16.43 -5.09 9.09
C ALA A 223 -17.77 -5.81 9.23
N ALA A 224 -17.78 -7.14 9.41
CA ALA A 224 -18.97 -7.92 9.63
C ALA A 224 -19.68 -7.52 10.92
N LEU A 225 -18.95 -7.38 12.04
CA LEU A 225 -19.50 -6.93 13.31
C LEU A 225 -20.07 -5.52 13.25
N ALA A 226 -19.40 -4.59 12.54
CA ALA A 226 -19.92 -3.24 12.29
C ALA A 226 -21.24 -3.25 11.53
N ASN A 227 -21.43 -4.25 10.65
CA ASN A 227 -22.64 -4.42 9.84
C ASN A 227 -23.72 -5.31 10.48
N GLY A 228 -23.54 -5.67 11.76
CA GLY A 228 -24.55 -6.37 12.53
C GLY A 228 -24.44 -7.90 12.51
N ALA A 229 -23.26 -8.47 12.26
CA ALA A 229 -23.01 -9.89 12.52
C ALA A 229 -23.26 -10.19 14.00
N SER A 230 -23.82 -11.36 14.30
CA SER A 230 -24.09 -11.80 15.68
C SER A 230 -22.80 -12.08 16.44
N SER A 231 -21.82 -12.67 15.78
CA SER A 231 -20.47 -12.90 16.30
C SER A 231 -19.45 -13.08 15.16
N ALA A 232 -18.18 -12.91 15.48
CA ALA A 232 -17.09 -13.20 14.58
C ALA A 232 -15.91 -13.86 15.29
N VAL A 233 -15.27 -14.82 14.62
CA VAL A 233 -14.02 -15.44 15.04
C VAL A 233 -12.94 -15.16 14.00
N ALA A 234 -11.86 -14.51 14.43
CA ALA A 234 -10.70 -14.22 13.59
C ALA A 234 -9.59 -15.25 13.82
N VAL A 235 -9.10 -15.87 12.76
CA VAL A 235 -8.03 -16.88 12.80
C VAL A 235 -6.83 -16.37 12.01
N ASP A 236 -5.67 -16.31 12.66
CA ASP A 236 -4.39 -15.94 12.02
C ASP A 236 -3.21 -16.59 12.75
N GLY A 237 -2.10 -16.79 12.03
CA GLY A 237 -0.85 -17.26 12.63
C GLY A 237 -0.10 -16.19 13.39
N SER A 238 -0.36 -14.91 13.14
CA SER A 238 0.31 -13.75 13.72
C SER A 238 -0.38 -13.27 15.00
N ALA A 239 0.19 -13.55 16.17
CA ALA A 239 -0.31 -13.02 17.44
C ALA A 239 -0.37 -11.47 17.46
N PRO A 240 0.66 -10.72 16.99
CA PRO A 240 0.57 -9.26 16.97
C PRO A 240 -0.57 -8.73 16.08
N ALA A 241 -0.87 -9.40 14.97
CA ALA A 241 -2.00 -9.01 14.12
C ALA A 241 -3.35 -9.22 14.81
N LEU A 242 -3.50 -10.36 15.51
CA LEU A 242 -4.72 -10.63 16.28
C LEU A 242 -4.88 -9.70 17.50
N GLU A 243 -3.79 -9.24 18.12
CA GLU A 243 -3.83 -8.20 19.15
C GLU A 243 -4.37 -6.88 18.60
N LEU A 244 -3.96 -6.49 17.38
CA LEU A 244 -4.52 -5.31 16.70
C LEU A 244 -6.00 -5.50 16.34
N ALA A 245 -6.40 -6.70 15.93
CA ALA A 245 -7.81 -7.03 15.69
C ALA A 245 -8.64 -6.91 16.99
N GLN A 246 -8.11 -7.39 18.12
CA GLN A 246 -8.74 -7.28 19.43
C GLN A 246 -8.89 -5.81 19.86
N GLN A 247 -7.85 -4.99 19.71
CA GLN A 247 -7.91 -3.55 19.98
C GLN A 247 -8.95 -2.84 19.09
N GLY A 248 -9.10 -3.26 17.82
CA GLY A 248 -10.16 -2.78 16.93
C GLY A 248 -11.55 -3.11 17.46
N ALA A 249 -11.75 -4.35 17.93
CA ALA A 249 -13.02 -4.78 18.55
C ALA A 249 -13.31 -4.01 19.86
N GLU A 250 -12.30 -3.71 20.65
CA GLU A 250 -12.41 -2.87 21.86
C GLU A 250 -12.82 -1.44 21.50
N ALA A 251 -12.16 -0.84 20.51
CA ALA A 251 -12.48 0.51 20.06
C ALA A 251 -13.92 0.63 19.51
N MET A 252 -14.47 -0.46 18.97
CA MET A 252 -15.85 -0.56 18.50
C MET A 252 -16.86 -0.94 19.59
N GLY A 253 -16.41 -1.38 20.79
CA GLY A 253 -17.27 -1.88 21.85
C GLY A 253 -17.98 -3.20 21.52
N VAL A 254 -17.34 -4.10 20.76
CA VAL A 254 -17.92 -5.37 20.29
C VAL A 254 -17.16 -6.61 20.77
N THR A 255 -16.38 -6.49 21.82
CA THR A 255 -15.54 -7.57 22.36
C THR A 255 -16.33 -8.79 22.83
N ASP A 256 -17.56 -8.59 23.26
CA ASP A 256 -18.51 -9.65 23.67
C ASP A 256 -18.93 -10.55 22.49
N ARG A 257 -18.76 -10.07 21.25
CA ARG A 257 -19.14 -10.79 20.02
C ARG A 257 -17.92 -11.12 19.13
N PHE A 258 -16.70 -10.82 19.58
CA PHE A 258 -15.47 -11.04 18.85
C PHE A 258 -14.54 -11.99 19.60
N ALA A 259 -14.00 -12.98 18.90
CA ALA A 259 -12.99 -13.89 19.44
C ALA A 259 -11.84 -14.09 18.44
N THR A 260 -10.65 -14.40 18.97
CA THR A 260 -9.47 -14.71 18.17
C THR A 260 -8.99 -16.13 18.41
N ARG A 261 -8.45 -16.77 17.39
CA ARG A 261 -7.78 -18.08 17.45
C ARG A 261 -6.43 -17.98 16.74
N GLN A 262 -5.34 -18.03 17.49
CA GLN A 262 -3.98 -18.03 16.93
C GLN A 262 -3.55 -19.44 16.57
N GLY A 263 -3.03 -19.63 15.37
CA GLY A 263 -2.43 -20.89 14.94
C GLY A 263 -2.43 -21.10 13.44
N ASP A 264 -2.00 -22.29 13.01
CA ASP A 264 -2.18 -22.71 11.63
C ASP A 264 -3.66 -22.83 11.29
N ALA A 265 -4.05 -22.29 10.15
CA ALA A 265 -5.46 -22.22 9.76
C ALA A 265 -6.12 -23.59 9.66
N PHE A 266 -5.42 -24.60 9.14
CA PHE A 266 -5.98 -25.95 8.98
C PHE A 266 -6.13 -26.68 10.32
N ASP A 267 -5.19 -26.47 11.24
CA ASP A 267 -5.26 -27.03 12.59
C ASP A 267 -6.41 -26.39 13.37
N ILE A 268 -6.58 -25.08 13.30
CA ILE A 268 -7.68 -24.34 13.95
C ILE A 268 -9.04 -24.75 13.37
N LEU A 269 -9.18 -24.88 12.05
CA LEU A 269 -10.41 -25.34 11.42
C LEU A 269 -10.77 -26.76 11.85
N THR A 270 -9.77 -27.63 12.01
CA THR A 270 -9.97 -29.00 12.52
C THR A 270 -10.45 -28.98 13.97
N ALA A 271 -9.87 -28.11 14.81
CA ALA A 271 -10.27 -27.97 16.20
C ALA A 271 -11.69 -27.41 16.33
N LEU A 272 -12.04 -26.34 15.60
CA LEU A 272 -13.39 -25.76 15.60
C LEU A 272 -14.46 -26.78 15.19
N ARG A 273 -14.17 -27.61 14.18
CA ARG A 273 -15.06 -28.71 13.80
C ARG A 273 -15.23 -29.74 14.93
N ALA A 274 -14.16 -30.10 15.63
CA ALA A 274 -14.20 -31.03 16.75
C ALA A 274 -14.96 -30.44 17.95
N GLU A 275 -14.91 -29.12 18.14
CA GLU A 275 -15.68 -28.36 19.14
C GLU A 275 -17.18 -28.24 18.78
N GLY A 276 -17.57 -28.62 17.55
CA GLY A 276 -18.95 -28.50 17.07
C GLY A 276 -19.36 -27.08 16.71
N GLU A 277 -18.36 -26.19 16.42
CA GLU A 277 -18.62 -24.82 16.01
C GLU A 277 -19.15 -24.77 14.57
N GLU A 278 -20.21 -23.99 14.38
CA GLU A 278 -20.83 -23.76 13.07
C GLU A 278 -20.84 -22.27 12.73
N PHE A 279 -20.61 -21.96 11.47
CA PHE A 279 -20.61 -20.60 10.92
C PHE A 279 -21.50 -20.54 9.67
N ASP A 280 -21.99 -19.33 9.32
CA ASP A 280 -22.94 -19.11 8.21
C ASP A 280 -22.28 -18.90 6.85
#